data_e8219e17cb452ec14fe2286f3af1be26
#
_entry.id   e8219e17cb452ec14fe2286f3af1be26
#
_cell.length_a   1.000
_cell.length_b   1.000
_cell.length_c   1.000
_cell.angle_alpha   90.00
_cell.angle_beta   90.00
_cell.angle_gamma   90.00
#
_symmetry.space_group_name_H-M   'P 1'
#
loop_
_entity.id
_entity.type
_entity.pdbx_description
1 polymer ?
#
loop_
_entity_poly.entity_id
_entity_poly.type
_entity_poly.pdbx_seq_one_letter_code
_entity_poly.pdbx_strand_id
1 'polypeptide(L)'
;MIDPYPLVLEPILKPKVWGGRRLESLGKPLPAGEPIGESWELADLGSTTASGGGGEAARSAIANGPLAGRTLHDAMDAWGAVLMGDAKPTASGDFPLLVKYLDAREHLSVQVHPSPEYAAEHSDAHLKTESWYIVDAEPGAELFVGFKPGVTKDDLEAAIRSGTVPSVMRSIPAVPGACHTLPSGTVHALGAGVLVAEVQTPSDTTFRVYDWTNEYDRPERELHIEQALECASFDEPPAPIVANGGSTEIANTEFYRMTALKAHCAAVDLPRSSGPLVMMLTQTMGAALASRSGGFQEIALERGQTTVIPADLTGDAILRAGPNTNAILASIG
;
A
#
# COMPACT_ATOMS: atom_id res chain seq x y z
N MET A 1 18.79 -25.46 -10.05
CA MET A 1 18.43 -24.12 -9.58
C MET A 1 17.16 -23.72 -10.35
N ILE A 2 16.18 -23.13 -9.70
CA ILE A 2 14.96 -22.67 -10.39
C ILE A 2 15.30 -21.34 -11.04
N ASP A 3 15.05 -21.21 -12.36
CA ASP A 3 15.27 -19.96 -13.10
C ASP A 3 14.28 -18.89 -12.62
N PRO A 4 14.67 -17.61 -12.56
CA PRO A 4 13.80 -16.54 -12.11
C PRO A 4 12.68 -16.27 -13.12
N TYR A 5 11.50 -15.93 -12.58
CA TYR A 5 10.32 -15.53 -13.36
C TYR A 5 9.48 -14.55 -12.51
N PRO A 6 8.59 -13.74 -13.10
CA PRO A 6 7.72 -12.87 -12.33
C PRO A 6 6.76 -13.66 -11.43
N LEU A 7 6.71 -13.28 -10.15
CA LEU A 7 5.93 -13.95 -9.11
C LEU A 7 4.57 -13.28 -8.97
N VAL A 8 3.49 -13.99 -9.26
CA VAL A 8 2.12 -13.56 -8.93
C VAL A 8 1.85 -13.95 -7.48
N LEU A 9 1.38 -13.01 -6.66
CA LEU A 9 1.15 -13.23 -5.24
C LEU A 9 -0.33 -13.47 -4.93
N GLU A 10 -0.58 -14.32 -3.93
CA GLU A 10 -1.91 -14.52 -3.35
C GLU A 10 -2.19 -13.44 -2.31
N PRO A 11 -3.39 -12.81 -2.33
CA PRO A 11 -3.75 -11.80 -1.36
C PRO A 11 -4.03 -12.40 0.03
N ILE A 12 -3.67 -11.65 1.08
CA ILE A 12 -4.06 -11.95 2.47
C ILE A 12 -5.20 -11.01 2.83
N LEU A 13 -6.42 -11.53 2.93
CA LEU A 13 -7.61 -10.75 3.24
C LEU A 13 -7.71 -10.47 4.75
N LYS A 14 -7.95 -9.22 5.12
CA LYS A 14 -8.07 -8.77 6.52
C LYS A 14 -9.45 -8.15 6.76
N PRO A 15 -10.31 -8.80 7.55
CA PRO A 15 -11.56 -8.20 8.01
C PRO A 15 -11.26 -6.95 8.86
N LYS A 16 -12.03 -5.89 8.61
CA LYS A 16 -11.96 -4.63 9.37
C LYS A 16 -13.37 -4.10 9.59
N VAL A 17 -13.61 -3.49 10.76
CA VAL A 17 -14.93 -2.92 11.10
C VAL A 17 -15.42 -1.88 10.10
N TRP A 18 -14.52 -1.15 9.47
CA TRP A 18 -14.78 -0.14 8.45
C TRP A 18 -14.78 -0.68 7.01
N GLY A 19 -14.50 -1.98 6.82
CA GLY A 19 -14.36 -2.62 5.52
C GLY A 19 -15.68 -2.74 4.76
N GLY A 20 -15.57 -2.95 3.47
CA GLY A 20 -16.67 -3.14 2.54
C GLY A 20 -16.56 -4.41 1.72
N ARG A 21 -17.08 -4.35 0.49
CA ARG A 21 -17.02 -5.44 -0.48
C ARG A 21 -16.54 -4.98 -1.87
N ARG A 22 -16.04 -3.76 -2.00
CA ARG A 22 -15.57 -3.23 -3.29
C ARG A 22 -14.31 -3.92 -3.81
N LEU A 23 -13.55 -4.59 -2.93
CA LEU A 23 -12.42 -5.45 -3.35
C LEU A 23 -12.86 -6.56 -4.32
N GLU A 24 -14.15 -6.98 -4.33
CA GLU A 24 -14.68 -7.89 -5.34
C GLU A 24 -14.57 -7.30 -6.76
N SER A 25 -14.67 -5.98 -6.90
CA SER A 25 -14.46 -5.32 -8.19
C SER A 25 -13.02 -5.42 -8.72
N LEU A 26 -12.07 -5.76 -7.85
CA LEU A 26 -10.69 -6.08 -8.17
C LEU A 26 -10.46 -7.61 -8.30
N GLY A 27 -11.54 -8.40 -8.42
CA GLY A 27 -11.44 -9.87 -8.55
C GLY A 27 -11.04 -10.59 -7.26
N LYS A 28 -11.10 -9.94 -6.09
CA LYS A 28 -10.75 -10.61 -4.83
C LYS A 28 -11.84 -11.58 -4.38
N PRO A 29 -11.50 -12.84 -4.03
CA PRO A 29 -12.46 -13.83 -3.58
C PRO A 29 -12.85 -13.61 -2.12
N LEU A 30 -13.75 -12.65 -1.85
CA LEU A 30 -14.12 -12.31 -0.48
C LEU A 30 -15.01 -13.38 0.15
N PRO A 31 -14.84 -13.73 1.43
CA PRO A 31 -15.75 -14.58 2.18
C PRO A 31 -17.18 -14.02 2.15
N ALA A 32 -18.18 -14.92 2.09
CA ALA A 32 -19.57 -14.50 2.05
C ALA A 32 -20.01 -13.82 3.35
N GLY A 33 -20.61 -12.63 3.23
CA GLY A 33 -21.20 -11.89 4.36
C GLY A 33 -20.21 -11.18 5.27
N GLU A 34 -18.91 -11.29 5.04
CA GLU A 34 -17.88 -10.66 5.86
C GLU A 34 -17.35 -9.39 5.19
N PRO A 35 -17.31 -8.23 5.91
CA PRO A 35 -16.67 -7.03 5.39
C PRO A 35 -15.15 -7.19 5.41
N ILE A 36 -14.50 -6.94 4.28
CA ILE A 36 -13.04 -6.96 4.17
C ILE A 36 -12.56 -5.53 3.92
N GLY A 37 -11.75 -5.02 4.85
CA GLY A 37 -11.21 -3.66 4.72
C GLY A 37 -9.88 -3.63 3.98
N GLU A 38 -9.04 -4.66 4.15
CA GLU A 38 -7.71 -4.69 3.55
C GLU A 38 -7.47 -6.01 2.80
N SER A 39 -6.83 -5.90 1.65
CA SER A 39 -6.23 -7.01 0.92
C SER A 39 -4.72 -6.76 0.86
N TRP A 40 -3.94 -7.50 1.64
CA TRP A 40 -2.48 -7.40 1.62
C TRP A 40 -1.96 -8.17 0.42
N GLU A 41 -1.51 -7.44 -0.56
CA GLU A 41 -1.12 -7.93 -1.87
C GLU A 41 0.32 -8.43 -1.91
N LEU A 42 1.19 -7.76 -1.18
CA LEU A 42 2.56 -8.13 -0.91
C LEU A 42 2.84 -7.87 0.56
N ALA A 43 3.11 -8.93 1.29
CA ALA A 43 3.53 -8.88 2.67
C ALA A 43 4.66 -9.89 2.90
N ASP A 44 5.69 -9.47 3.63
CA ASP A 44 6.73 -10.34 4.15
C ASP A 44 7.13 -9.81 5.53
N LEU A 45 6.27 -10.06 6.51
CA LEU A 45 6.45 -9.62 7.90
C LEU A 45 6.58 -10.85 8.78
N GLY A 46 7.71 -10.99 9.48
CA GLY A 46 7.96 -12.07 10.43
C GLY A 46 7.07 -12.00 11.66
N SER A 47 6.52 -10.82 11.99
CA SER A 47 5.49 -10.56 13.01
C SER A 47 4.68 -9.34 12.62
N THR A 48 3.47 -9.24 13.16
CA THR A 48 2.57 -8.08 12.99
C THR A 48 2.08 -7.60 14.34
N THR A 49 1.56 -6.36 14.42
CA THR A 49 0.91 -5.88 15.62
C THR A 49 -0.47 -6.51 15.78
N ALA A 50 -0.94 -6.68 17.01
CA ALA A 50 -2.27 -7.26 17.29
C ALA A 50 -3.39 -6.42 16.64
N SER A 51 -3.25 -5.10 16.60
CA SER A 51 -4.23 -4.16 16.02
C SER A 51 -4.11 -4.00 14.49
N GLY A 52 -2.95 -4.27 13.92
CA GLY A 52 -2.69 -4.20 12.47
C GLY A 52 -2.94 -5.53 11.78
N GLY A 53 -1.94 -6.41 11.79
CA GLY A 53 -1.96 -7.70 11.09
C GLY A 53 -2.53 -8.88 11.87
N GLY A 54 -2.79 -8.72 13.19
CA GLY A 54 -3.36 -9.76 14.05
C GLY A 54 -2.35 -10.50 14.94
N GLY A 55 -1.10 -10.01 15.02
CA GLY A 55 -0.07 -10.54 15.92
C GLY A 55 0.78 -11.67 15.34
N GLU A 56 0.36 -12.29 14.25
CA GLU A 56 1.07 -13.39 13.61
C GLU A 56 1.91 -12.92 12.42
N ALA A 57 2.80 -13.79 11.92
CA ALA A 57 3.51 -13.52 10.68
C ALA A 57 2.56 -13.37 9.49
N ALA A 58 2.87 -12.47 8.57
CA ALA A 58 2.11 -12.28 7.34
C ALA A 58 3.07 -12.37 6.16
N ARG A 59 3.05 -13.47 5.42
CA ARG A 59 3.90 -13.71 4.26
C ARG A 59 3.06 -14.12 3.06
N SER A 60 3.15 -13.34 1.98
CA SER A 60 2.43 -13.62 0.73
C SER A 60 2.91 -14.92 0.10
N ALA A 61 1.96 -15.79 -0.23
CA ALA A 61 2.21 -17.00 -1.01
C ALA A 61 2.34 -16.65 -2.50
N ILE A 62 3.10 -17.45 -3.23
CA ILE A 62 3.28 -17.37 -4.68
C ILE A 62 2.23 -18.25 -5.34
N ALA A 63 1.46 -17.68 -6.27
CA ALA A 63 0.36 -18.38 -6.95
C ALA A 63 0.79 -19.16 -8.20
N ASN A 64 1.98 -18.87 -8.78
CA ASN A 64 2.37 -19.36 -10.08
C ASN A 64 3.73 -20.05 -10.11
N GLY A 65 3.97 -20.80 -11.18
CA GLY A 65 5.26 -21.37 -11.53
C GLY A 65 5.84 -22.37 -10.54
N PRO A 66 7.15 -22.68 -10.64
CA PRO A 66 7.79 -23.71 -9.81
C PRO A 66 7.86 -23.39 -8.31
N LEU A 67 7.67 -22.13 -7.90
CA LEU A 67 7.61 -21.74 -6.48
C LEU A 67 6.15 -21.60 -5.98
N ALA A 68 5.14 -22.01 -6.73
CA ALA A 68 3.74 -21.95 -6.28
C ALA A 68 3.57 -22.65 -4.92
N GLY A 69 2.85 -21.98 -4.00
CA GLY A 69 2.64 -22.43 -2.62
C GLY A 69 3.81 -22.11 -1.66
N ARG A 70 4.96 -21.63 -2.18
CA ARG A 70 6.02 -21.05 -1.36
C ARG A 70 5.72 -19.59 -1.07
N THR A 71 6.41 -19.01 -0.10
CA THR A 71 6.29 -17.59 0.24
C THR A 71 7.24 -16.71 -0.59
N LEU A 72 6.96 -15.40 -0.63
CA LEU A 72 7.92 -14.43 -1.17
C LEU A 72 9.27 -14.50 -0.46
N HIS A 73 9.26 -14.73 0.86
CA HIS A 73 10.48 -14.93 1.65
C HIS A 73 11.32 -16.12 1.16
N ASP A 74 10.66 -17.27 0.88
CA ASP A 74 11.35 -18.43 0.30
C ASP A 74 11.98 -18.11 -1.07
N ALA A 75 11.35 -17.24 -1.87
CA ALA A 75 11.92 -16.80 -3.14
C ALA A 75 13.13 -15.87 -2.93
N MET A 76 13.10 -14.99 -1.92
CA MET A 76 14.26 -14.17 -1.54
C MET A 76 15.44 -15.06 -1.13
N ASP A 77 15.21 -16.09 -0.33
CA ASP A 77 16.24 -17.06 0.08
C ASP A 77 16.79 -17.85 -1.12
N ALA A 78 15.92 -18.25 -2.05
CA ALA A 78 16.31 -19.05 -3.20
C ALA A 78 17.09 -18.28 -4.27
N TRP A 79 16.73 -17.01 -4.51
CA TRP A 79 17.25 -16.20 -5.61
C TRP A 79 18.19 -15.07 -5.16
N GLY A 80 18.13 -14.64 -3.90
CA GLY A 80 19.02 -13.61 -3.36
C GLY A 80 19.09 -12.36 -4.22
N ALA A 81 20.29 -12.02 -4.70
CA ALA A 81 20.52 -10.84 -5.53
C ALA A 81 19.80 -10.88 -6.90
N VAL A 82 19.45 -12.05 -7.42
CA VAL A 82 18.68 -12.17 -8.67
C VAL A 82 17.28 -11.57 -8.51
N LEU A 83 16.66 -11.78 -7.33
CA LEU A 83 15.39 -11.15 -6.98
C LEU A 83 15.58 -9.71 -6.54
N MET A 84 16.50 -9.48 -5.60
CA MET A 84 16.61 -8.22 -4.87
C MET A 84 17.46 -7.15 -5.58
N GLY A 85 18.40 -7.52 -6.44
CA GLY A 85 19.34 -6.58 -7.04
C GLY A 85 20.11 -5.81 -5.97
N ASP A 86 20.06 -4.46 -6.05
CA ASP A 86 20.65 -3.54 -5.08
C ASP A 86 19.74 -3.25 -3.88
N ALA A 87 18.46 -3.64 -3.95
CA ALA A 87 17.52 -3.44 -2.87
C ALA A 87 17.92 -4.28 -1.65
N LYS A 88 17.86 -3.65 -0.48
CA LYS A 88 18.24 -4.31 0.78
C LYS A 88 16.98 -4.79 1.50
N PRO A 89 16.97 -6.04 1.99
CA PRO A 89 15.96 -6.48 2.95
C PRO A 89 15.96 -5.59 4.19
N THR A 90 14.89 -5.65 4.96
CA THR A 90 14.83 -5.03 6.28
C THR A 90 15.90 -5.60 7.22
N ALA A 91 16.08 -5.02 8.40
CA ALA A 91 16.99 -5.54 9.42
C ALA A 91 16.63 -6.98 9.88
N SER A 92 15.36 -7.37 9.76
CA SER A 92 14.84 -8.72 10.02
C SER A 92 14.98 -9.68 8.83
N GLY A 93 15.43 -9.20 7.68
CA GLY A 93 15.58 -10.01 6.46
C GLY A 93 14.33 -10.04 5.58
N ASP A 94 13.27 -9.32 5.95
CA ASP A 94 12.00 -9.30 5.24
C ASP A 94 12.04 -8.36 4.00
N PHE A 95 11.12 -8.56 3.06
CA PHE A 95 10.99 -7.71 1.88
C PHE A 95 10.65 -6.25 2.27
N PRO A 96 11.31 -5.23 1.70
CA PRO A 96 11.25 -3.86 2.22
C PRO A 96 10.00 -3.05 1.83
N LEU A 97 8.92 -3.70 1.41
CA LEU A 97 7.62 -3.08 1.16
C LEU A 97 6.48 -3.92 1.72
N LEU A 98 5.40 -3.25 2.09
CA LEU A 98 4.07 -3.81 2.28
C LEU A 98 3.12 -3.11 1.31
N VAL A 99 2.37 -3.90 0.53
CA VAL A 99 1.49 -3.37 -0.52
C VAL A 99 0.08 -3.90 -0.31
N LYS A 100 -0.93 -3.03 -0.42
CA LYS A 100 -2.31 -3.36 -0.09
C LYS A 100 -3.31 -2.70 -1.04
N TYR A 101 -4.52 -3.29 -1.11
CA TYR A 101 -5.73 -2.54 -1.42
C TYR A 101 -6.54 -2.30 -0.14
N LEU A 102 -7.12 -1.10 -0.02
CA LEU A 102 -7.97 -0.71 1.10
C LEU A 102 -9.36 -0.32 0.57
N ASP A 103 -10.41 -0.93 1.14
CA ASP A 103 -11.82 -0.60 0.85
C ASP A 103 -12.46 0.06 2.07
N ALA A 104 -12.48 1.38 2.07
CA ALA A 104 -13.05 2.19 3.13
C ALA A 104 -14.56 2.38 2.92
N ARG A 105 -15.39 1.43 3.36
CA ARG A 105 -16.85 1.64 3.40
C ARG A 105 -17.24 2.73 4.42
N GLU A 106 -16.54 2.75 5.55
CA GLU A 106 -16.65 3.77 6.60
C GLU A 106 -15.30 4.47 6.76
N HIS A 107 -15.27 5.60 7.48
CA HIS A 107 -14.00 6.27 7.78
C HIS A 107 -13.04 5.34 8.54
N LEU A 108 -11.78 5.28 8.12
CA LEU A 108 -10.72 4.72 8.94
C LEU A 108 -10.45 5.63 10.14
N SER A 109 -9.87 5.07 11.22
CA SER A 109 -9.42 5.91 12.34
C SER A 109 -8.51 7.04 11.87
N VAL A 110 -8.60 8.20 12.50
CA VAL A 110 -7.54 9.20 12.38
C VAL A 110 -6.33 8.66 13.13
N GLN A 111 -5.20 8.63 12.45
CA GLN A 111 -4.00 7.94 12.90
C GLN A 111 -2.73 8.67 12.49
N VAL A 112 -1.65 8.33 13.16
CA VAL A 112 -0.29 8.72 12.79
C VAL A 112 0.63 7.52 12.91
N HIS A 113 1.68 7.49 12.10
CA HIS A 113 2.71 6.45 12.17
C HIS A 113 3.97 6.98 12.87
N PRO A 114 4.76 6.08 13.49
CA PRO A 114 5.99 6.46 14.18
C PRO A 114 6.86 7.38 13.34
N SER A 115 7.27 8.52 13.90
CA SER A 115 8.26 9.39 13.26
C SER A 115 9.64 8.69 13.21
N PRO A 116 10.59 9.14 12.36
CA PRO A 116 11.94 8.60 12.34
C PRO A 116 12.60 8.63 13.72
N GLU A 117 12.43 9.72 14.47
CA GLU A 117 12.98 9.92 15.81
C GLU A 117 12.38 8.92 16.79
N TYR A 118 11.04 8.79 16.79
CA TYR A 118 10.34 7.85 17.66
C TYR A 118 10.76 6.40 17.37
N ALA A 119 10.82 6.00 16.10
CA ALA A 119 11.22 4.66 15.70
C ALA A 119 12.70 4.35 16.04
N ALA A 120 13.57 5.36 16.12
CA ALA A 120 14.95 5.18 16.53
C ALA A 120 15.10 4.92 18.05
N GLU A 121 14.16 5.41 18.85
CA GLU A 121 14.16 5.27 20.32
C GLU A 121 13.35 4.07 20.83
N HIS A 122 12.42 3.53 20.00
CA HIS A 122 11.47 2.48 20.37
C HIS A 122 11.59 1.29 19.41
N SER A 123 12.22 0.22 19.86
CA SER A 123 12.52 -0.96 19.01
C SER A 123 11.28 -1.75 18.54
N ASP A 124 10.14 -1.54 19.17
CA ASP A 124 8.83 -2.14 18.85
C ASP A 124 7.97 -1.26 17.92
N ALA A 125 8.45 -0.06 17.59
CA ALA A 125 7.80 0.88 16.69
C ALA A 125 8.60 1.01 15.39
N HIS A 126 7.95 0.75 14.27
CA HIS A 126 8.60 0.80 12.96
C HIS A 126 8.09 2.00 12.16
N LEU A 127 9.02 2.75 11.57
CA LEU A 127 8.73 3.84 10.66
C LEU A 127 7.78 3.39 9.55
N LYS A 128 6.76 4.23 9.26
CA LYS A 128 5.80 3.95 8.20
C LYS A 128 5.55 5.18 7.34
N THR A 129 6.22 5.24 6.20
CA THR A 129 5.90 6.13 5.10
C THR A 129 5.06 5.38 4.11
N GLU A 130 3.95 5.98 3.65
CA GLU A 130 3.00 5.36 2.74
C GLU A 130 2.56 6.30 1.62
N SER A 131 2.09 5.72 0.53
CA SER A 131 1.51 6.45 -0.59
C SER A 131 0.20 5.80 -1.00
N TRP A 132 -0.85 6.61 -1.13
CA TRP A 132 -2.20 6.20 -1.49
C TRP A 132 -2.54 6.61 -2.91
N TYR A 133 -2.60 5.67 -3.82
CA TYR A 133 -3.18 5.90 -5.14
C TYR A 133 -4.68 5.63 -5.08
N ILE A 134 -5.50 6.64 -5.38
CA ILE A 134 -6.95 6.52 -5.37
C ILE A 134 -7.39 5.74 -6.61
N VAL A 135 -7.80 4.48 -6.40
CA VAL A 135 -8.28 3.59 -7.47
C VAL A 135 -9.69 4.00 -7.89
N ASP A 136 -10.54 4.27 -6.89
CA ASP A 136 -11.92 4.69 -7.09
C ASP A 136 -12.44 5.43 -5.85
N ALA A 137 -13.43 6.32 -6.03
CA ALA A 137 -14.03 7.08 -4.94
C ALA A 137 -15.52 7.34 -5.23
N GLU A 138 -16.36 7.26 -4.21
CA GLU A 138 -17.77 7.65 -4.29
C GLU A 138 -17.89 9.17 -4.42
N PRO A 139 -18.97 9.69 -5.02
CA PRO A 139 -19.21 11.13 -5.10
C PRO A 139 -19.19 11.77 -3.71
N GLY A 140 -18.33 12.78 -3.51
CA GLY A 140 -18.19 13.49 -2.25
C GLY A 140 -17.29 12.82 -1.23
N ALA A 141 -16.64 11.69 -1.57
CA ALA A 141 -15.65 11.05 -0.69
C ALA A 141 -14.43 11.97 -0.49
N GLU A 142 -13.89 11.95 0.72
CA GLU A 142 -12.81 12.83 1.16
C GLU A 142 -11.68 12.03 1.81
N LEU A 143 -10.52 12.65 1.89
CA LEU A 143 -9.37 12.21 2.69
C LEU A 143 -9.09 13.25 3.76
N PHE A 144 -8.62 12.82 4.90
CA PHE A 144 -8.11 13.70 5.95
C PHE A 144 -6.59 13.59 5.96
N VAL A 145 -5.88 14.68 5.61
CA VAL A 145 -4.42 14.65 5.44
C VAL A 145 -3.78 15.90 6.03
N GLY A 146 -3.06 15.73 7.13
CA GLY A 146 -2.45 16.84 7.88
C GLY A 146 -3.48 17.74 8.55
N PHE A 147 -3.01 18.88 9.03
CA PHE A 147 -3.82 19.81 9.80
C PHE A 147 -4.23 21.05 8.98
N LYS A 148 -5.24 21.75 9.46
CA LYS A 148 -5.57 23.10 8.98
C LYS A 148 -4.42 24.06 9.31
N PRO A 149 -4.23 25.14 8.53
CA PRO A 149 -3.19 26.11 8.81
C PRO A 149 -3.26 26.69 10.23
N GLY A 150 -2.13 26.72 10.93
CA GLY A 150 -2.00 27.28 12.27
C GLY A 150 -2.38 26.37 13.43
N VAL A 151 -2.82 25.14 13.17
CA VAL A 151 -3.06 24.13 14.23
C VAL A 151 -1.74 23.75 14.89
N THR A 152 -1.74 23.74 16.21
CA THR A 152 -0.59 23.43 17.06
C THR A 152 -0.76 22.06 17.75
N LYS A 153 0.31 21.61 18.43
CA LYS A 153 0.26 20.40 19.25
C LYS A 153 -0.79 20.50 20.35
N ASP A 154 -0.91 21.67 20.99
CA ASP A 154 -1.90 21.90 22.05
C ASP A 154 -3.34 21.83 21.52
N ASP A 155 -3.56 22.33 20.27
CA ASP A 155 -4.86 22.22 19.61
C ASP A 155 -5.22 20.77 19.28
N LEU A 156 -4.25 19.97 18.82
CA LEU A 156 -4.45 18.55 18.59
C LEU A 156 -4.78 17.82 19.91
N GLU A 157 -4.01 18.07 20.98
CA GLU A 157 -4.27 17.47 22.28
C GLU A 157 -5.68 17.83 22.80
N ALA A 158 -6.08 19.07 22.69
CA ALA A 158 -7.41 19.54 23.07
C ALA A 158 -8.51 18.87 22.23
N ALA A 159 -8.28 18.73 20.90
CA ALA A 159 -9.22 18.07 19.99
C ALA A 159 -9.36 16.56 20.30
N ILE A 160 -8.27 15.87 20.64
CA ILE A 160 -8.31 14.46 21.06
C ILE A 160 -9.14 14.32 22.35
N ARG A 161 -8.87 15.13 23.36
CA ARG A 161 -9.59 15.11 24.64
C ARG A 161 -11.08 15.41 24.52
N SER A 162 -11.46 16.26 23.58
CA SER A 162 -12.85 16.64 23.33
C SER A 162 -13.55 15.76 22.28
N GLY A 163 -12.85 14.81 21.65
CA GLY A 163 -13.41 13.97 20.58
C GLY A 163 -13.76 14.73 19.29
N THR A 164 -13.00 15.80 18.99
CA THR A 164 -13.26 16.69 17.84
C THR A 164 -12.10 16.75 16.84
N VAL A 165 -11.24 15.73 16.81
CA VAL A 165 -10.05 15.68 15.94
C VAL A 165 -10.33 16.03 14.47
N PRO A 166 -11.43 15.57 13.83
CA PRO A 166 -11.72 15.96 12.45
C PRO A 166 -11.87 17.48 12.24
N SER A 167 -12.23 18.23 13.29
CA SER A 167 -12.39 19.69 13.19
C SER A 167 -11.08 20.46 12.98
N VAL A 168 -9.94 19.88 13.36
CA VAL A 168 -8.59 20.46 13.19
C VAL A 168 -7.86 19.89 11.97
N MET A 169 -8.38 18.80 11.37
CA MET A 169 -7.81 18.18 10.18
C MET A 169 -8.16 18.94 8.89
N ARG A 170 -7.27 18.85 7.90
CA ARG A 170 -7.53 19.27 6.53
C ARG A 170 -8.26 18.13 5.80
N SER A 171 -9.50 18.39 5.37
CA SER A 171 -10.26 17.52 4.47
C SER A 171 -9.99 17.91 3.02
N ILE A 172 -9.75 16.93 2.16
CA ILE A 172 -9.49 17.11 0.74
C ILE A 172 -10.30 16.08 -0.07
N PRO A 173 -10.77 16.43 -1.30
CA PRO A 173 -11.51 15.46 -2.13
C PRO A 173 -10.66 14.24 -2.49
N ALA A 174 -11.24 13.04 -2.43
CA ALA A 174 -10.65 11.82 -2.95
C ALA A 174 -10.86 11.78 -4.48
N VAL A 175 -9.77 12.03 -5.24
CA VAL A 175 -9.83 12.10 -6.71
C VAL A 175 -9.23 10.83 -7.32
N PRO A 176 -10.01 9.99 -8.05
CA PRO A 176 -9.46 8.82 -8.72
C PRO A 176 -8.29 9.17 -9.66
N GLY A 177 -7.20 8.45 -9.54
CA GLY A 177 -5.95 8.71 -10.26
C GLY A 177 -4.97 9.65 -9.54
N ALA A 178 -5.36 10.27 -8.44
CA ALA A 178 -4.43 11.01 -7.59
C ALA A 178 -3.65 10.06 -6.67
N CYS A 179 -2.40 10.41 -6.38
CA CYS A 179 -1.54 9.76 -5.40
C CYS A 179 -1.15 10.76 -4.31
N HIS A 180 -1.38 10.39 -3.07
CA HIS A 180 -1.02 11.15 -1.88
C HIS A 180 0.12 10.44 -1.16
N THR A 181 1.27 11.07 -1.06
CA THR A 181 2.39 10.57 -0.24
C THR A 181 2.26 11.11 1.17
N LEU A 182 2.31 10.23 2.14
CA LEU A 182 2.17 10.48 3.57
C LEU A 182 3.47 10.06 4.28
N PRO A 183 4.43 10.98 4.42
CA PRO A 183 5.62 10.71 5.24
C PRO A 183 5.24 10.31 6.67
N SER A 184 6.06 9.48 7.29
CA SER A 184 5.94 9.16 8.72
C SER A 184 5.71 10.43 9.55
N GLY A 185 4.83 10.36 10.55
CA GLY A 185 4.42 11.52 11.34
C GLY A 185 3.25 12.33 10.75
N THR A 186 2.86 12.13 9.50
CA THR A 186 1.65 12.77 8.96
C THR A 186 0.40 12.20 9.63
N VAL A 187 -0.42 13.05 10.26
CA VAL A 187 -1.72 12.64 10.80
C VAL A 187 -2.73 12.55 9.66
N HIS A 188 -3.43 11.41 9.53
CA HIS A 188 -4.29 11.16 8.37
C HIS A 188 -5.44 10.19 8.67
N ALA A 189 -6.44 10.16 7.78
CA ALA A 189 -7.47 9.13 7.70
C ALA A 189 -8.01 8.99 6.28
N LEU A 190 -8.34 7.75 5.87
CA LEU A 190 -9.19 7.51 4.71
C LEU A 190 -10.64 7.82 5.07
N GLY A 191 -11.29 8.65 4.26
CA GLY A 191 -12.72 8.87 4.35
C GLY A 191 -13.53 7.70 3.79
N ALA A 192 -14.81 7.66 4.13
CA ALA A 192 -15.73 6.67 3.61
C ALA A 192 -15.90 6.77 2.08
N GLY A 193 -16.13 5.64 1.42
CA GLY A 193 -16.35 5.57 -0.02
C GLY A 193 -15.08 5.58 -0.87
N VAL A 194 -13.88 5.38 -0.30
CA VAL A 194 -12.61 5.39 -1.05
C VAL A 194 -12.05 3.98 -1.20
N LEU A 195 -11.59 3.66 -2.42
CA LEU A 195 -10.82 2.46 -2.72
C LEU A 195 -9.39 2.85 -3.11
N VAL A 196 -8.40 2.34 -2.37
CA VAL A 196 -7.00 2.75 -2.47
C VAL A 196 -6.09 1.57 -2.82
N ALA A 197 -5.07 1.82 -3.65
CA ALA A 197 -3.87 1.02 -3.73
C ALA A 197 -2.79 1.72 -2.87
N GLU A 198 -2.32 1.05 -1.83
CA GLU A 198 -1.33 1.54 -0.88
C GLU A 198 0.00 0.85 -1.09
N VAL A 199 1.06 1.65 -1.19
CA VAL A 199 2.45 1.17 -1.12
C VAL A 199 3.10 1.84 0.09
N GLN A 200 3.74 1.05 0.95
CA GLN A 200 4.32 1.52 2.20
C GLN A 200 5.60 0.77 2.57
N THR A 201 6.39 1.36 3.46
CA THR A 201 7.44 0.64 4.17
C THR A 201 6.84 -0.50 5.01
N PRO A 202 7.57 -1.60 5.28
CA PRO A 202 7.02 -2.82 5.86
C PRO A 202 6.76 -2.66 7.37
N SER A 203 5.71 -1.93 7.71
CA SER A 203 5.27 -1.68 9.08
C SER A 203 3.74 -1.69 9.16
N ASP A 204 3.19 -2.25 10.21
CA ASP A 204 1.76 -2.15 10.55
C ASP A 204 1.52 -1.37 11.87
N THR A 205 2.56 -0.69 12.39
CA THR A 205 2.47 0.15 13.58
C THR A 205 1.60 1.38 13.32
N THR A 206 0.59 1.59 14.16
CA THR A 206 -0.38 2.67 14.00
C THR A 206 -0.77 3.25 15.35
N PHE A 207 -0.63 4.56 15.52
CA PHE A 207 -1.10 5.30 16.68
C PHE A 207 -2.42 6.00 16.35
N ARG A 208 -3.51 5.50 16.94
CA ARG A 208 -4.87 6.00 16.70
C ARG A 208 -5.17 7.16 17.64
N VAL A 209 -5.73 8.25 17.08
CA VAL A 209 -6.11 9.46 17.84
C VAL A 209 -7.62 9.72 17.84
N TYR A 210 -8.38 9.16 16.88
CA TYR A 210 -9.83 9.27 16.81
C TYR A 210 -10.43 8.11 16.02
N ASP A 211 -11.56 7.57 16.43
CA ASP A 211 -12.11 6.34 15.86
C ASP A 211 -13.58 6.43 15.39
N TRP A 212 -14.12 7.62 15.24
CA TRP A 212 -15.47 7.85 14.69
C TRP A 212 -16.59 7.10 15.44
N THR A 213 -16.43 6.85 16.73
CA THR A 213 -17.41 6.10 17.54
C THR A 213 -18.72 6.85 17.75
N ASN A 214 -18.74 8.16 17.48
CA ASN A 214 -19.96 8.96 17.50
C ASN A 214 -20.73 8.88 16.16
N GLU A 215 -20.04 8.55 15.07
CA GLU A 215 -20.59 8.51 13.70
C GLU A 215 -20.99 7.09 13.28
N TYR A 216 -20.33 6.07 13.82
CA TYR A 216 -20.54 4.68 13.48
C TYR A 216 -20.77 3.82 14.70
N ASP A 217 -21.75 2.89 14.63
CA ASP A 217 -21.98 1.86 15.64
C ASP A 217 -20.92 0.74 15.50
N ARG A 218 -19.76 0.93 16.12
CA ARG A 218 -18.67 -0.02 16.13
C ARG A 218 -17.97 -0.06 17.48
N PRO A 219 -17.29 -1.19 17.84
CA PRO A 219 -16.57 -1.32 19.09
C PRO A 219 -15.52 -0.21 19.26
N GLU A 220 -15.42 0.33 20.47
CA GLU A 220 -14.32 1.21 20.84
C GLU A 220 -12.98 0.50 20.70
N ARG A 221 -12.01 1.19 20.13
CA ARG A 221 -10.62 0.74 20.02
C ARG A 221 -9.72 1.68 20.81
N GLU A 222 -8.63 1.14 21.32
CA GLU A 222 -7.63 1.90 22.07
C GLU A 222 -7.11 3.10 21.29
N LEU A 223 -6.98 4.24 21.96
CA LEU A 223 -6.31 5.44 21.44
C LEU A 223 -4.88 5.51 22.01
N HIS A 224 -3.94 5.96 21.20
CA HIS A 224 -2.51 6.04 21.52
C HIS A 224 -2.10 7.51 21.57
N ILE A 225 -2.62 8.24 22.57
CA ILE A 225 -2.57 9.72 22.60
C ILE A 225 -1.15 10.23 22.76
N GLU A 226 -0.40 9.69 23.71
CA GLU A 226 0.96 10.13 24.03
C GLU A 226 1.90 9.90 22.83
N GLN A 227 1.88 8.67 22.29
CA GLN A 227 2.67 8.30 21.12
C GLN A 227 2.32 9.15 19.89
N ALA A 228 1.03 9.41 19.70
CA ALA A 228 0.58 10.21 18.57
C ALA A 228 1.00 11.68 18.68
N LEU A 229 0.93 12.28 19.88
CA LEU A 229 1.39 13.65 20.14
C LEU A 229 2.93 13.79 20.00
N GLU A 230 3.66 12.72 20.22
CA GLU A 230 5.11 12.67 20.03
C GLU A 230 5.50 12.55 18.57
N CYS A 231 4.74 11.73 17.81
CA CYS A 231 5.03 11.46 16.39
C CYS A 231 4.44 12.47 15.42
N ALA A 232 3.38 13.21 15.79
CA ALA A 232 2.64 14.07 14.86
C ALA A 232 3.50 15.20 14.29
N SER A 233 3.61 15.25 12.95
CA SER A 233 4.15 16.39 12.23
C SER A 233 3.07 17.43 11.96
N PHE A 234 3.41 18.69 12.13
CA PHE A 234 2.56 19.87 11.83
C PHE A 234 2.98 20.54 10.52
N ASP A 235 3.92 19.95 9.80
CA ASP A 235 4.32 20.40 8.47
C ASP A 235 3.22 20.11 7.43
N GLU A 236 3.19 20.90 6.37
CA GLU A 236 2.27 20.64 5.26
C GLU A 236 2.70 19.38 4.49
N PRO A 237 1.83 18.36 4.38
CA PRO A 237 2.13 17.17 3.60
C PRO A 237 2.35 17.48 2.11
N PRO A 238 3.14 16.67 1.39
CA PRO A 238 3.35 16.84 -0.05
C PRO A 238 2.02 16.94 -0.82
N ALA A 239 2.00 17.82 -1.84
CA ALA A 239 0.84 17.92 -2.72
C ALA A 239 0.62 16.62 -3.50
N PRO A 240 -0.63 16.20 -3.75
CA PRO A 240 -0.91 15.00 -4.52
C PRO A 240 -0.47 15.14 -5.97
N ILE A 241 -0.04 14.03 -6.57
CA ILE A 241 0.29 13.96 -7.99
C ILE A 241 -0.83 13.19 -8.71
N VAL A 242 -1.40 13.79 -9.76
CA VAL A 242 -2.46 13.16 -10.56
C VAL A 242 -1.87 12.51 -11.81
N ALA A 243 -2.16 11.23 -12.03
CA ALA A 243 -1.72 10.50 -13.20
C ALA A 243 -2.47 10.96 -14.47
N ASN A 244 -1.77 11.59 -15.40
CA ASN A 244 -2.34 12.23 -16.61
C ASN A 244 -2.30 11.37 -17.88
N GLY A 245 -2.16 10.04 -17.75
CA GLY A 245 -2.05 9.09 -18.86
C GLY A 245 -0.61 8.68 -19.17
N GLY A 246 -0.44 7.62 -19.96
CA GLY A 246 0.88 7.03 -20.23
C GLY A 246 1.56 6.55 -18.94
N SER A 247 2.83 6.93 -18.76
CA SER A 247 3.63 6.65 -17.58
C SER A 247 3.84 7.95 -16.79
N THR A 248 3.43 8.01 -15.54
CA THR A 248 3.56 9.19 -14.65
C THR A 248 4.18 8.76 -13.34
N GLU A 249 5.31 9.36 -12.94
CA GLU A 249 5.84 9.21 -11.57
C GLU A 249 4.86 9.89 -10.61
N ILE A 250 4.33 9.12 -9.64
CA ILE A 250 3.28 9.57 -8.73
C ILE A 250 3.72 9.62 -7.27
N ALA A 251 4.85 9.01 -6.93
CA ALA A 251 5.53 9.16 -5.65
C ALA A 251 7.02 8.91 -5.81
N ASN A 252 7.83 9.66 -5.06
CA ASN A 252 9.27 9.49 -4.98
C ASN A 252 9.70 9.79 -3.54
N THR A 253 10.03 8.73 -2.82
CA THR A 253 10.43 8.75 -1.41
C THR A 253 11.88 8.26 -1.29
N GLU A 254 12.43 8.30 -0.11
CA GLU A 254 13.73 7.67 0.16
C GLU A 254 13.67 6.13 0.15
N PHE A 255 12.46 5.53 0.23
CA PHE A 255 12.27 4.07 0.35
C PHE A 255 11.85 3.42 -0.96
N TYR A 256 11.04 4.14 -1.77
CA TYR A 256 10.50 3.60 -3.03
C TYR A 256 10.07 4.73 -3.96
N ARG A 257 9.95 4.37 -5.25
CA ARG A 257 9.30 5.22 -6.27
C ARG A 257 8.06 4.53 -6.78
N MET A 258 7.02 5.31 -7.07
CA MET A 258 5.82 4.79 -7.70
C MET A 258 5.56 5.44 -9.04
N THR A 259 5.14 4.62 -10.00
CA THR A 259 4.73 5.06 -11.34
C THR A 259 3.33 4.54 -11.63
N ALA A 260 2.42 5.41 -11.99
CA ALA A 260 1.14 5.02 -12.58
C ALA A 260 1.33 4.83 -14.09
N LEU A 261 0.91 3.65 -14.57
CA LEU A 261 0.95 3.29 -15.98
C LEU A 261 -0.48 3.14 -16.50
N LYS A 262 -0.81 3.89 -17.55
CA LYS A 262 -2.08 3.77 -18.29
C LYS A 262 -1.77 3.39 -19.74
N ALA A 263 -2.30 2.24 -20.18
CA ALA A 263 -2.08 1.71 -21.50
C ALA A 263 -3.37 1.16 -22.14
N HIS A 264 -3.41 1.12 -23.46
CA HIS A 264 -4.54 0.61 -24.22
C HIS A 264 -4.05 -0.19 -25.43
N CYS A 265 -4.29 -1.49 -25.43
CA CYS A 265 -3.95 -2.41 -26.53
C CYS A 265 -2.50 -2.23 -27.04
N ALA A 266 -1.53 -2.17 -26.13
CA ALA A 266 -0.13 -1.89 -26.46
C ALA A 266 0.82 -2.78 -25.67
N ALA A 267 2.00 -3.04 -26.24
CA ALA A 267 3.14 -3.54 -25.50
C ALA A 267 3.90 -2.34 -24.89
N VAL A 268 4.10 -2.37 -23.59
CA VAL A 268 4.74 -1.29 -22.83
C VAL A 268 5.97 -1.83 -22.12
N ASP A 269 7.08 -1.17 -22.34
CA ASP A 269 8.32 -1.47 -21.61
C ASP A 269 8.16 -1.06 -20.16
N LEU A 270 8.45 -1.98 -19.25
CA LEU A 270 8.50 -1.65 -17.83
C LEU A 270 9.80 -0.90 -17.52
N PRO A 271 9.79 0.00 -16.52
CA PRO A 271 10.98 0.72 -16.13
C PRO A 271 12.07 -0.26 -15.67
N ARG A 272 13.31 0.01 -16.04
CA ARG A 272 14.45 -0.67 -15.43
C ARG A 272 14.59 -0.20 -13.99
N SER A 273 14.87 -1.15 -13.10
CA SER A 273 15.13 -0.90 -11.69
C SER A 273 16.39 -1.66 -11.29
N SER A 274 17.17 -1.10 -10.39
CA SER A 274 18.29 -1.81 -9.77
C SER A 274 17.83 -2.83 -8.73
N GLY A 275 16.60 -2.71 -8.24
CA GLY A 275 15.91 -3.65 -7.37
C GLY A 275 14.68 -4.27 -8.03
N PRO A 276 13.89 -5.05 -7.30
CA PRO A 276 12.66 -5.65 -7.81
C PRO A 276 11.63 -4.59 -8.15
N LEU A 277 10.74 -4.93 -9.10
CA LEU A 277 9.61 -4.09 -9.45
C LEU A 277 8.30 -4.78 -9.02
N VAL A 278 7.54 -4.12 -8.17
CA VAL A 278 6.21 -4.57 -7.75
C VAL A 278 5.16 -3.92 -8.64
N MET A 279 4.28 -4.71 -9.24
CA MET A 279 3.21 -4.23 -10.11
C MET A 279 1.85 -4.63 -9.55
N MET A 280 0.98 -3.65 -9.28
CA MET A 280 -0.43 -3.83 -8.96
C MET A 280 -1.27 -3.51 -10.19
N LEU A 281 -2.04 -4.45 -10.69
CA LEU A 281 -2.88 -4.26 -11.87
C LEU A 281 -4.29 -3.78 -11.47
N THR A 282 -4.47 -2.48 -11.36
CA THR A 282 -5.73 -1.89 -10.83
C THR A 282 -6.91 -1.99 -11.79
N GLN A 283 -6.65 -2.04 -13.10
CA GLN A 283 -7.65 -2.15 -14.15
C GLN A 283 -7.08 -2.88 -15.36
N THR A 284 -7.85 -3.79 -15.96
CA THR A 284 -7.56 -4.38 -17.27
C THR A 284 -8.77 -5.13 -17.82
N MET A 285 -8.80 -5.29 -19.14
CA MET A 285 -9.65 -6.25 -19.86
C MET A 285 -8.77 -7.30 -20.58
N GLY A 286 -7.80 -7.82 -19.83
CA GLY A 286 -6.77 -8.75 -20.28
C GLY A 286 -5.39 -8.08 -20.37
N ALA A 287 -4.43 -8.63 -19.66
CA ALA A 287 -3.02 -8.23 -19.74
C ALA A 287 -2.12 -9.45 -19.56
N ALA A 288 -0.86 -9.32 -19.96
CA ALA A 288 0.14 -10.35 -19.70
C ALA A 288 1.51 -9.72 -19.49
N LEU A 289 2.33 -10.35 -18.64
CA LEU A 289 3.77 -10.11 -18.62
C LEU A 289 4.46 -11.07 -19.58
N ALA A 290 5.30 -10.52 -20.45
CA ALA A 290 6.09 -11.28 -21.40
C ALA A 290 7.56 -10.91 -21.27
N SER A 291 8.44 -11.85 -21.62
CA SER A 291 9.88 -11.62 -21.75
C SER A 291 10.20 -11.20 -23.18
N ARG A 292 11.03 -10.17 -23.34
CA ARG A 292 11.54 -9.72 -24.63
C ARG A 292 12.54 -10.73 -25.21
N SER A 293 13.38 -11.31 -24.35
CA SER A 293 14.42 -12.26 -24.74
C SER A 293 13.96 -13.73 -24.73
N GLY A 294 12.77 -14.01 -24.17
CA GLY A 294 12.29 -15.37 -23.93
C GLY A 294 12.80 -15.97 -22.61
N GLY A 295 13.30 -15.15 -21.69
CA GLY A 295 13.86 -15.58 -20.39
C GLY A 295 12.84 -16.18 -19.43
N PHE A 296 11.53 -15.91 -19.63
CA PHE A 296 10.43 -16.56 -18.90
C PHE A 296 9.20 -16.74 -19.80
N GLN A 297 8.32 -17.67 -19.42
CA GLN A 297 7.06 -17.90 -20.11
C GLN A 297 6.08 -16.74 -19.85
N GLU A 298 5.29 -16.38 -20.87
CA GLU A 298 4.25 -15.36 -20.72
C GLU A 298 3.27 -15.72 -19.61
N ILE A 299 2.97 -14.73 -18.78
CA ILE A 299 2.09 -14.85 -17.60
C ILE A 299 0.86 -13.98 -17.85
N ALA A 300 -0.30 -14.62 -18.02
CA ALA A 300 -1.57 -13.90 -18.08
C ALA A 300 -1.86 -13.26 -16.71
N LEU A 301 -2.36 -12.03 -16.74
CA LEU A 301 -2.66 -11.24 -15.54
C LEU A 301 -4.11 -10.80 -15.53
N GLU A 302 -4.70 -10.84 -14.35
CA GLU A 302 -6.06 -10.41 -14.08
C GLU A 302 -6.10 -9.11 -13.28
N ARG A 303 -7.22 -8.41 -13.36
CA ARG A 303 -7.47 -7.20 -12.56
C ARG A 303 -7.29 -7.51 -11.06
N GLY A 304 -6.63 -6.60 -10.36
CA GLY A 304 -6.37 -6.71 -8.92
C GLY A 304 -5.14 -7.54 -8.56
N GLN A 305 -4.56 -8.30 -9.49
CA GLN A 305 -3.37 -9.10 -9.20
C GLN A 305 -2.14 -8.22 -8.94
N THR A 306 -1.30 -8.70 -8.05
CA THR A 306 0.00 -8.11 -7.72
C THR A 306 1.10 -9.07 -8.09
N THR A 307 2.14 -8.54 -8.73
CA THR A 307 3.25 -9.31 -9.25
C THR A 307 4.58 -8.70 -8.82
N VAL A 308 5.53 -9.52 -8.39
CA VAL A 308 6.91 -9.12 -8.16
C VAL A 308 7.75 -9.56 -9.35
N ILE A 309 8.40 -8.61 -10.00
CA ILE A 309 9.32 -8.85 -11.10
C ILE A 309 10.74 -8.79 -10.53
N PRO A 310 11.50 -9.90 -10.55
CA PRO A 310 12.89 -9.92 -10.08
C PRO A 310 13.75 -8.85 -10.72
N ALA A 311 14.71 -8.30 -9.98
CA ALA A 311 15.60 -7.24 -10.44
C ALA A 311 16.27 -7.57 -11.77
N ASP A 312 16.78 -8.78 -11.94
CA ASP A 312 17.43 -9.25 -13.17
C ASP A 312 16.49 -9.28 -14.39
N LEU A 313 15.17 -9.30 -14.17
CA LEU A 313 14.17 -9.34 -15.25
C LEU A 313 13.53 -7.99 -15.57
N THR A 314 13.75 -6.94 -14.77
CA THR A 314 13.08 -5.63 -14.96
C THR A 314 13.39 -5.02 -16.34
N GLY A 315 14.60 -5.21 -16.86
CA GLY A 315 14.99 -4.73 -18.21
C GLY A 315 14.50 -5.58 -19.37
N ASP A 316 13.99 -6.78 -19.11
CA ASP A 316 13.49 -7.73 -20.12
C ASP A 316 11.96 -7.85 -20.13
N ALA A 317 11.32 -7.57 -19.00
CA ALA A 317 9.87 -7.69 -18.85
C ALA A 317 9.12 -6.58 -19.60
N ILE A 318 8.09 -6.97 -20.33
CA ILE A 318 7.14 -6.07 -21.01
C ILE A 318 5.72 -6.38 -20.58
N LEU A 319 4.92 -5.34 -20.38
CA LEU A 319 3.48 -5.48 -20.16
C LEU A 319 2.75 -5.44 -21.52
N ARG A 320 2.14 -6.56 -21.90
CA ARG A 320 1.16 -6.59 -22.99
C ARG A 320 -0.17 -6.16 -22.43
N ALA A 321 -0.51 -4.91 -22.64
CA ALA A 321 -1.73 -4.31 -22.15
C ALA A 321 -2.90 -4.59 -23.09
N GLY A 322 -3.98 -5.13 -22.54
CA GLY A 322 -5.29 -5.14 -23.18
C GLY A 322 -5.99 -3.77 -23.11
N PRO A 323 -7.28 -3.70 -23.47
CA PRO A 323 -8.04 -2.46 -23.34
C PRO A 323 -8.07 -1.95 -21.89
N ASN A 324 -7.94 -0.61 -21.73
CA ASN A 324 -8.08 0.08 -20.43
C ASN A 324 -7.21 -0.53 -19.32
N THR A 325 -5.95 -0.78 -19.59
CA THR A 325 -5.02 -1.32 -18.60
C THR A 325 -4.40 -0.19 -17.78
N ASN A 326 -4.58 -0.23 -16.46
CA ASN A 326 -3.93 0.64 -15.50
C ASN A 326 -3.16 -0.20 -14.49
N ALA A 327 -1.91 0.14 -14.26
CA ALA A 327 -1.05 -0.49 -13.28
C ALA A 327 -0.35 0.55 -12.41
N ILE A 328 -0.09 0.20 -11.17
CA ILE A 328 0.82 0.91 -10.29
C ILE A 328 2.09 0.08 -10.17
N LEU A 329 3.20 0.71 -10.46
CA LEU A 329 4.52 0.12 -10.35
C LEU A 329 5.22 0.75 -9.14
N ALA A 330 5.78 -0.08 -8.26
CA ALA A 330 6.64 0.37 -7.17
C ALA A 330 8.03 -0.23 -7.34
N SER A 331 9.07 0.60 -7.39
CA SER A 331 10.47 0.18 -7.46
C SER A 331 11.21 0.54 -6.18
N ILE A 332 12.17 -0.30 -5.82
CA ILE A 332 13.05 -0.19 -4.64
C ILE A 332 14.49 -0.13 -5.16
N GLY A 333 15.31 0.75 -4.62
CA GLY A 333 16.71 0.89 -5.01
C GLY A 333 17.05 2.17 -5.73
#